data_7b4d8596c6fc3759d1ae3eec7ae0d82e
#
_entry.id   7b4d8596c6fc3759d1ae3eec7ae0d82e
#
_cell.length_a   1.000
_cell.length_b   1.000
_cell.length_c   1.000
_cell.angle_alpha   90.00
_cell.angle_beta   90.00
_cell.angle_gamma   90.00
#
_symmetry.space_group_name_H-M   'P 1'
#
loop_
_entity.id
_entity.type
_entity.pdbx_description
1 polymer ?
#
loop_
_entity_poly.entity_id
_entity_poly.type
_entity_poly.pdbx_seq_one_letter_code
_entity_poly.pdbx_strand_id
1 'polypeptide(L)'
;MKKIEHIGIAVKNLEESNLLFASLFGKKHYKTEEVVSEGVKTSFFKVGPNKIELLEATKTNSPIAKFIEKKGEGVHHIAFAVSDIFVEVKRLKKEGFIVLNEVPKKGADNKLVVFLHPKSTNGVLIELCQEINK
;
A
#
# COMPACT_ATOMS: atom_id res chain seq x y z
N MET A 1 0.17 16.64 -2.93
CA MET A 1 -0.15 15.52 -2.03
C MET A 1 -0.64 16.05 -0.72
N LYS A 2 -1.60 15.34 -0.13
CA LYS A 2 -2.29 15.85 1.06
C LYS A 2 -1.67 15.37 2.38
N LYS A 3 -1.30 14.07 2.42
CA LYS A 3 -0.75 13.47 3.64
C LYS A 3 -0.22 12.08 3.32
N ILE A 4 0.53 11.53 4.26
CA ILE A 4 0.84 10.10 4.22
C ILE A 4 -0.44 9.38 4.63
N GLU A 5 -1.00 8.61 3.70
CA GLU A 5 -2.27 7.91 3.94
C GLU A 5 -2.04 6.64 4.74
N HIS A 6 -1.05 5.84 4.31
CA HIS A 6 -0.71 4.63 5.04
C HIS A 6 0.71 4.17 4.73
N ILE A 7 1.19 3.28 5.58
CA ILE A 7 2.43 2.54 5.36
C ILE A 7 2.05 1.08 5.26
N GLY A 8 2.48 0.42 4.17
CA GLY A 8 2.21 -0.99 3.96
C GLY A 8 3.38 -1.83 4.39
N ILE A 9 3.10 -2.85 5.19
CA ILE A 9 4.13 -3.75 5.73
C ILE A 9 3.83 -5.17 5.26
N ALA A 10 4.81 -5.79 4.60
CA ALA A 10 4.66 -7.17 4.13
C ALA A 10 4.95 -8.13 5.27
N VAL A 11 4.03 -9.07 5.52
CA VAL A 11 4.14 -10.03 6.60
C VAL A 11 3.92 -11.44 6.07
N LYS A 12 4.55 -12.42 6.72
CA LYS A 12 4.40 -13.83 6.32
C LYS A 12 3.10 -14.44 6.81
N ASN A 13 2.65 -14.03 7.98
CA ASN A 13 1.45 -14.59 8.61
C ASN A 13 0.62 -13.45 9.16
N LEU A 14 -0.54 -13.22 8.54
CA LEU A 14 -1.38 -12.08 8.91
C LEU A 14 -1.96 -12.22 10.30
N GLU A 15 -2.38 -13.44 10.66
CA GLU A 15 -2.98 -13.68 11.97
C GLU A 15 -2.02 -13.37 13.11
N GLU A 16 -0.81 -13.91 13.01
CA GLU A 16 0.22 -13.65 14.02
C GLU A 16 0.61 -12.18 14.06
N SER A 17 0.75 -11.59 12.89
CA SER A 17 1.13 -10.19 12.79
C SER A 17 0.05 -9.26 13.32
N ASN A 18 -1.22 -9.62 13.12
CA ASN A 18 -2.32 -8.86 13.69
C ASN A 18 -2.22 -8.79 15.22
N LEU A 19 -1.88 -9.92 15.85
CA LEU A 19 -1.73 -9.96 17.30
C LEU A 19 -0.54 -9.09 17.75
N LEU A 20 0.55 -9.19 17.04
CA LEU A 20 1.76 -8.43 17.35
C LEU A 20 1.51 -6.92 17.28
N PHE A 21 0.93 -6.47 16.17
CA PHE A 21 0.71 -5.05 15.97
C PHE A 21 -0.44 -4.51 16.81
N ALA A 22 -1.44 -5.36 17.14
CA ALA A 22 -2.47 -4.96 18.09
C ALA A 22 -1.85 -4.69 19.46
N SER A 23 -0.90 -5.52 19.85
CA SER A 23 -0.18 -5.32 21.10
C SER A 23 0.63 -4.03 21.07
N LEU A 24 1.30 -3.77 19.94
CA LEU A 24 2.11 -2.57 19.79
C LEU A 24 1.27 -1.30 19.85
N PHE A 25 0.12 -1.28 19.15
CA PHE A 25 -0.71 -0.09 19.06
C PHE A 25 -1.72 0.06 20.20
N GLY A 26 -1.93 -1.01 20.97
CA GLY A 26 -2.91 -1.01 22.04
C GLY A 26 -4.33 -1.15 21.57
N LYS A 27 -4.54 -1.58 20.32
CA LYS A 27 -5.89 -1.81 19.78
C LYS A 27 -5.81 -2.72 18.57
N LYS A 28 -6.92 -3.41 18.29
CA LYS A 28 -7.00 -4.34 17.17
C LYS A 28 -7.13 -3.63 15.83
N HIS A 29 -6.83 -4.36 14.75
CA HIS A 29 -7.16 -3.89 13.41
C HIS A 29 -8.68 -3.73 13.31
N TYR A 30 -9.12 -2.78 12.48
CA TYR A 30 -10.55 -2.49 12.40
C TYR A 30 -11.23 -3.17 11.22
N LYS A 31 -10.46 -3.72 10.28
CA LYS A 31 -11.03 -4.52 9.19
C LYS A 31 -9.93 -5.29 8.47
N THR A 32 -10.33 -6.28 7.69
CA THR A 32 -9.46 -6.97 6.74
C THR A 32 -10.13 -6.92 5.38
N GLU A 33 -9.33 -7.03 4.35
CA GLU A 33 -9.84 -7.03 2.98
C GLU A 33 -8.93 -7.87 2.12
N GLU A 34 -9.51 -8.67 1.22
CA GLU A 34 -8.72 -9.43 0.25
C GLU A 34 -8.87 -8.79 -1.12
N VAL A 35 -7.73 -8.49 -1.76
CA VAL A 35 -7.73 -8.02 -3.14
C VAL A 35 -7.25 -9.18 -3.99
N VAL A 36 -8.22 -9.94 -4.50
CA VAL A 36 -7.94 -11.21 -5.20
C VAL A 36 -7.06 -10.98 -6.42
N SER A 37 -7.32 -9.90 -7.16
CA SER A 37 -6.54 -9.60 -8.37
C SER A 37 -5.06 -9.38 -8.08
N GLU A 38 -4.72 -8.91 -6.89
CA GLU A 38 -3.33 -8.65 -6.49
C GLU A 38 -2.76 -9.81 -5.66
N GLY A 39 -3.59 -10.78 -5.31
CA GLY A 39 -3.15 -11.91 -4.49
C GLY A 39 -2.69 -11.48 -3.10
N VAL A 40 -3.45 -10.60 -2.46
CA VAL A 40 -3.06 -10.07 -1.16
C VAL A 40 -4.26 -9.96 -0.22
N LYS A 41 -4.01 -10.23 1.06
CA LYS A 41 -4.97 -10.01 2.13
C LYS A 41 -4.40 -8.95 3.06
N THR A 42 -5.19 -7.95 3.40
CA THR A 42 -4.72 -6.77 4.11
C THR A 42 -5.49 -6.57 5.40
N SER A 43 -4.76 -6.28 6.49
CA SER A 43 -5.35 -5.82 7.76
C SER A 43 -5.08 -4.34 7.92
N PHE A 44 -6.06 -3.62 8.46
CA PHE A 44 -5.98 -2.17 8.61
C PHE A 44 -5.96 -1.76 10.06
N PHE A 45 -4.92 -1.04 10.46
CA PHE A 45 -4.82 -0.42 11.78
C PHE A 45 -4.87 1.09 11.62
N LYS A 46 -5.57 1.75 12.54
CA LYS A 46 -5.61 3.21 12.52
C LYS A 46 -4.66 3.76 13.57
N VAL A 47 -3.79 4.68 13.17
CA VAL A 47 -2.82 5.30 14.06
C VAL A 47 -2.94 6.81 13.85
N GLY A 48 -3.77 7.46 14.71
CA GLY A 48 -4.09 8.86 14.50
C GLY A 48 -4.77 9.08 13.16
N PRO A 49 -4.33 10.04 12.35
CA PRO A 49 -4.94 10.30 11.04
C PRO A 49 -4.40 9.39 9.95
N ASN A 50 -3.46 8.50 10.27
CA ASN A 50 -2.81 7.64 9.29
C ASN A 50 -3.19 6.18 9.56
N LYS A 51 -2.78 5.30 8.63
CA LYS A 51 -3.06 3.87 8.75
C LYS A 51 -1.80 3.07 8.60
N ILE A 52 -1.77 1.91 9.23
CA ILE A 52 -0.77 0.88 8.97
C ILE A 52 -1.52 -0.29 8.37
N GLU A 53 -1.04 -0.80 7.24
CA GLU A 53 -1.64 -1.92 6.55
C GLU A 53 -0.67 -3.09 6.55
N LEU A 54 -1.12 -4.24 7.05
CA LEU A 54 -0.32 -5.46 7.02
C LEU A 54 -0.78 -6.27 5.81
N LEU A 55 0.18 -6.72 5.01
CA LEU A 55 -0.09 -7.35 3.72
C LEU A 55 0.45 -8.77 3.71
N GLU A 56 -0.42 -9.75 3.49
CA GLU A 56 -0.02 -11.15 3.36
C GLU A 56 -0.37 -11.64 1.97
N ALA A 57 0.58 -12.33 1.31
CA ALA A 57 0.35 -12.90 -0.01
C ALA A 57 -0.64 -14.06 0.08
N THR A 58 -1.61 -14.10 -0.84
CA THR A 58 -2.54 -15.24 -0.95
C THR A 58 -2.16 -16.14 -2.12
N LYS A 59 -1.17 -15.76 -2.92
CA LYS A 59 -0.66 -16.54 -4.05
C LYS A 59 0.85 -16.45 -4.08
N THR A 60 1.50 -17.52 -4.57
CA THR A 60 2.96 -17.55 -4.64
C THR A 60 3.53 -16.55 -5.65
N ASN A 61 2.73 -16.14 -6.63
CA ASN A 61 3.18 -15.18 -7.65
C ASN A 61 2.75 -13.74 -7.37
N SER A 62 2.21 -13.45 -6.19
CA SER A 62 1.79 -12.10 -5.88
C SER A 62 3.00 -11.19 -5.63
N PRO A 63 2.84 -9.87 -5.82
CA PRO A 63 3.95 -8.94 -5.54
C PRO A 63 4.46 -9.03 -4.10
N ILE A 64 3.57 -9.28 -3.14
CA ILE A 64 3.97 -9.40 -1.73
C ILE A 64 4.80 -10.67 -1.52
N ALA A 65 4.40 -11.79 -2.14
CA ALA A 65 5.17 -13.03 -2.03
C ALA A 65 6.58 -12.83 -2.57
N LYS A 66 6.69 -12.17 -3.72
CA LYS A 66 7.98 -11.90 -4.34
C LYS A 66 8.84 -10.98 -3.49
N PHE A 67 8.21 -9.97 -2.89
CA PHE A 67 8.92 -9.05 -2.01
C PHE A 67 9.51 -9.79 -0.81
N ILE A 68 8.70 -10.62 -0.15
CA ILE A 68 9.15 -11.36 1.04
C ILE A 68 10.25 -12.34 0.66
N GLU A 69 10.14 -12.99 -0.49
CA GLU A 69 11.17 -13.92 -0.96
C GLU A 69 12.51 -13.21 -1.13
N LYS A 70 12.50 -12.00 -1.65
CA LYS A 70 13.71 -11.24 -1.92
C LYS A 70 14.25 -10.52 -0.69
N LYS A 71 13.36 -9.91 0.10
CA LYS A 71 13.76 -8.97 1.15
C LYS A 71 13.30 -9.37 2.54
N GLY A 72 12.44 -10.39 2.66
CA GLY A 72 11.87 -10.74 3.94
C GLY A 72 10.73 -9.82 4.33
N GLU A 73 10.29 -9.93 5.57
CA GLU A 73 9.21 -9.08 6.08
C GLU A 73 9.73 -7.65 6.28
N GLY A 74 8.85 -6.67 6.12
CA GLY A 74 9.22 -5.29 6.36
C GLY A 74 8.33 -4.32 5.60
N VAL A 75 8.71 -3.06 5.64
CA VAL A 75 7.95 -2.01 4.94
C VAL A 75 8.00 -2.27 3.44
N HIS A 76 6.82 -2.35 2.85
CA HIS A 76 6.69 -2.62 1.41
C HIS A 76 6.50 -1.33 0.63
N HIS A 77 5.68 -0.40 1.14
CA HIS A 77 5.44 0.85 0.44
C HIS A 77 4.93 1.92 1.39
N ILE A 78 5.01 3.17 0.91
CA ILE A 78 4.42 4.32 1.59
C ILE A 78 3.42 4.92 0.62
N ALA A 79 2.19 5.16 1.08
CA ALA A 79 1.13 5.70 0.26
C ALA A 79 0.81 7.13 0.64
N PHE A 80 0.66 7.96 -0.37
CA PHE A 80 0.32 9.37 -0.21
C PHE A 80 -1.07 9.63 -0.77
N ALA A 81 -1.90 10.31 0.01
CA ALA A 81 -3.24 10.69 -0.43
C ALA A 81 -3.15 11.88 -1.37
N VAL A 82 -3.88 11.82 -2.47
CA VAL A 82 -3.94 12.90 -3.46
C VAL A 82 -5.38 13.27 -3.73
N SER A 83 -5.62 14.52 -4.13
CA SER A 83 -6.98 14.98 -4.46
C SER A 83 -7.41 14.52 -5.84
N ASP A 84 -6.50 14.60 -6.81
CA ASP A 84 -6.77 14.22 -8.20
C ASP A 84 -5.59 13.45 -8.72
N ILE A 85 -5.74 12.12 -8.77
CA ILE A 85 -4.63 11.23 -9.12
C ILE A 85 -4.19 11.41 -10.56
N PHE A 86 -5.11 11.77 -11.45
CA PHE A 86 -4.76 11.97 -12.86
C PHE A 86 -3.88 13.20 -13.03
N VAL A 87 -4.21 14.28 -12.35
CA VAL A 87 -3.42 15.51 -12.39
C VAL A 87 -2.05 15.27 -11.77
N GLU A 88 -2.02 14.56 -10.64
CA GLU A 88 -0.77 14.33 -9.93
C GLU A 88 0.17 13.41 -10.72
N VAL A 89 -0.38 12.38 -11.36
CA VAL A 89 0.44 11.49 -12.21
C VAL A 89 1.05 12.29 -13.36
N LYS A 90 0.27 13.16 -13.98
CA LYS A 90 0.75 13.98 -15.09
C LYS A 90 1.90 14.88 -14.62
N ARG A 91 1.73 15.50 -13.46
CA ARG A 91 2.76 16.37 -12.89
C ARG A 91 4.05 15.61 -12.62
N LEU A 92 3.92 14.43 -12.00
CA LEU A 92 5.09 13.63 -11.63
C LEU A 92 5.83 13.08 -12.84
N LYS A 93 5.09 12.66 -13.88
CA LYS A 93 5.75 12.24 -15.11
C LYS A 93 6.56 13.37 -15.73
N LYS A 94 6.02 14.58 -15.68
CA LYS A 94 6.71 15.75 -16.18
C LYS A 94 7.99 16.05 -15.39
N GLU A 95 7.96 15.74 -14.09
CA GLU A 95 9.13 15.94 -13.24
C GLU A 95 10.15 14.80 -13.35
N GLY A 96 9.86 13.78 -14.16
CA GLY A 96 10.81 12.70 -14.41
C GLY A 96 10.58 11.43 -13.61
N PHE A 97 9.50 11.35 -12.84
CA PHE A 97 9.21 10.12 -12.09
C PHE A 97 8.65 9.04 -13.01
N ILE A 98 9.01 7.80 -12.72
CA ILE A 98 8.60 6.65 -13.53
C ILE A 98 7.36 6.03 -12.91
N VAL A 99 6.27 6.02 -13.65
CA VAL A 99 4.97 5.52 -13.21
C VAL A 99 4.85 4.06 -13.63
N LEU A 100 4.54 3.16 -12.67
CA LEU A 100 4.42 1.74 -12.96
C LEU A 100 3.14 1.39 -13.69
N ASN A 101 2.04 2.08 -13.35
CA ASN A 101 0.77 1.88 -14.05
C ASN A 101 0.23 3.24 -14.47
N GLU A 102 0.15 3.45 -15.78
CA GLU A 102 -0.29 4.74 -16.32
C GLU A 102 -1.77 4.98 -16.07
N VAL A 103 -2.55 3.91 -16.03
CA VAL A 103 -3.97 4.00 -15.74
C VAL A 103 -4.18 3.65 -14.27
N PRO A 104 -4.74 4.59 -13.47
CA PRO A 104 -5.04 4.27 -12.07
C PRO A 104 -5.99 3.09 -11.98
N LYS A 105 -5.73 2.20 -11.04
CA LYS A 105 -6.54 1.01 -10.86
C LYS A 105 -7.13 1.00 -9.45
N LYS A 106 -8.20 0.23 -9.26
CA LYS A 106 -8.83 0.12 -7.95
C LYS A 106 -8.00 -0.79 -7.07
N GLY A 107 -7.60 -0.28 -5.91
CA GLY A 107 -6.90 -1.05 -4.90
C GLY A 107 -7.76 -1.27 -3.68
N ALA A 108 -7.13 -1.64 -2.57
CA ALA A 108 -7.83 -1.87 -1.31
C ALA A 108 -8.44 -0.58 -0.78
N ASP A 109 -9.42 -0.72 0.10
CA ASP A 109 -10.02 0.40 0.84
C ASP A 109 -10.69 1.42 -0.08
N ASN A 110 -11.25 0.94 -1.21
CA ASN A 110 -12.00 1.75 -2.16
C ASN A 110 -11.22 2.96 -2.67
N LYS A 111 -9.99 2.72 -3.12
CA LYS A 111 -9.11 3.76 -3.61
C LYS A 111 -8.69 3.51 -5.05
N LEU A 112 -8.47 4.58 -5.81
CA LEU A 112 -7.71 4.51 -7.05
C LEU A 112 -6.25 4.62 -6.69
N VAL A 113 -5.42 3.75 -7.27
CA VAL A 113 -4.00 3.72 -6.91
C VAL A 113 -3.10 3.74 -8.14
N VAL A 114 -1.95 4.38 -7.98
CA VAL A 114 -0.86 4.40 -8.95
C VAL A 114 0.43 4.24 -8.17
N PHE A 115 1.33 3.39 -8.69
CA PHE A 115 2.63 3.19 -8.06
C PHE A 115 3.73 3.87 -8.89
N LEU A 116 4.71 4.44 -8.20
CA LEU A 116 5.91 4.96 -8.83
C LEU A 116 7.01 3.93 -8.68
N HIS A 117 7.82 3.79 -9.74
CA HIS A 117 8.93 2.85 -9.72
C HIS A 117 9.96 3.28 -8.67
N PRO A 118 10.42 2.35 -7.81
CA PRO A 118 11.40 2.71 -6.75
C PRO A 118 12.69 3.31 -7.29
N LYS A 119 13.03 3.02 -8.54
CA LYS A 119 14.22 3.56 -9.17
C LYS A 119 14.21 5.08 -9.19
N SER A 120 13.03 5.69 -9.29
CA SER A 120 12.91 7.15 -9.33
C SER A 120 12.70 7.76 -7.95
N THR A 121 12.61 6.94 -6.90
CA THR A 121 12.37 7.41 -5.54
C THR A 121 13.32 6.76 -4.53
N ASN A 122 14.58 6.62 -4.93
CA ASN A 122 15.66 6.13 -4.04
C ASN A 122 15.37 4.76 -3.42
N GLY A 123 14.75 3.88 -4.20
CA GLY A 123 14.48 2.52 -3.73
C GLY A 123 13.22 2.35 -2.92
N VAL A 124 12.43 3.39 -2.73
CA VAL A 124 11.21 3.33 -1.95
C VAL A 124 10.02 3.19 -2.90
N LEU A 125 9.21 2.16 -2.72
CA LEU A 125 7.98 2.01 -3.51
C LEU A 125 6.97 3.02 -2.99
N ILE A 126 6.57 3.95 -3.84
CA ILE A 126 5.62 5.00 -3.50
C ILE A 126 4.29 4.69 -4.16
N GLU A 127 3.22 4.81 -3.39
CA GLU A 127 1.87 4.67 -3.90
C GLU A 127 1.16 6.01 -3.81
N LEU A 128 0.43 6.36 -4.86
CA LEU A 128 -0.50 7.49 -4.82
C LEU A 128 -1.89 6.90 -4.71
N CYS A 129 -2.73 7.45 -3.84
CA CYS A 129 -4.07 6.94 -3.69
C CYS A 129 -5.09 8.07 -3.58
N GLN A 130 -6.24 7.85 -4.20
CA GLN A 130 -7.34 8.80 -4.21
C GLN A 130 -8.60 8.06 -3.81
N GLU A 131 -9.37 8.63 -2.89
CA GLU A 131 -10.65 8.05 -2.51
C GLU A 131 -11.61 8.08 -3.68
N ILE A 132 -12.28 6.93 -3.89
CA ILE A 132 -13.32 6.85 -4.92
C ILE A 132 -14.60 7.38 -4.29
N ASN A 133 -15.08 8.50 -4.81
CA ASN A 133 -16.32 9.09 -4.32
C ASN A 133 -17.52 8.27 -4.77
N LYS A 134 -18.55 8.25 -3.93
CA LYS A 134 -19.81 7.60 -4.26
C LYS A 134 -20.62 8.40 -5.22
#